data_eb3d8aad15636d0caa050319c08adde2
#
_entry.id   eb3d8aad15636d0caa050319c08adde2
#
_cell.length_a   1.000
_cell.length_b   1.000
_cell.length_c   1.000
_cell.angle_alpha   90.00
_cell.angle_beta   90.00
_cell.angle_gamma   90.00
#
_symmetry.space_group_name_H-M   'P 1'
#
loop_
_entity.id
_entity.type
_entity.pdbx_description
1 polymer ?
#
loop_
_entity_poly.entity_id
_entity_poly.type
_entity_poly.pdbx_seq_one_letter_code
_entity_poly.pdbx_strand_id
1 'polypeptide(L)'
;MAKTITITFEDRKYTLGFTRDTVRQMESAGFNVNNALDTPLTSIETLFTGAFLAHEGRAVKNRIPEKIIKNGLPKEMFGKLIEMYNEPLEAIFEQGDDGEGNLEWEAQF
;
A
#
# COMPACT_ATOMS: atom_id res chain seq x y z
N MET A 1 13.08 3.43 4.75
CA MET A 1 12.53 4.23 3.62
C MET A 1 11.24 3.63 3.11
N ALA A 2 10.26 4.49 2.88
CA ALA A 2 8.98 4.01 2.35
C ALA A 2 9.14 3.58 0.89
N LYS A 3 8.56 2.46 0.55
CA LYS A 3 8.53 1.98 -0.83
C LYS A 3 7.44 2.72 -1.59
N THR A 4 7.75 3.13 -2.81
CA THR A 4 6.78 3.81 -3.67
C THR A 4 6.85 3.26 -5.08
N ILE A 5 5.75 3.46 -5.82
CA ILE A 5 5.69 3.15 -7.23
C ILE A 5 5.27 4.44 -7.94
N THR A 6 6.02 4.84 -8.95
CA THR A 6 5.65 5.99 -9.76
C THR A 6 5.09 5.50 -11.08
N ILE A 7 3.91 5.97 -11.44
CA ILE A 7 3.28 5.62 -12.72
C ILE A 7 3.03 6.89 -13.51
N THR A 8 2.93 6.75 -14.84
CA THR A 8 2.57 7.84 -15.73
C THR A 8 1.33 7.41 -16.51
N PHE A 9 0.29 8.22 -16.44
CA PHE A 9 -0.96 7.97 -17.13
C PHE A 9 -1.49 9.28 -17.71
N GLU A 10 -1.73 9.30 -19.00
CA GLU A 10 -2.20 10.50 -19.72
C GLU A 10 -1.33 11.73 -19.41
N ASP A 11 -0.01 11.55 -19.54
CA ASP A 11 1.01 12.60 -19.33
C ASP A 11 1.10 13.13 -17.90
N ARG A 12 0.46 12.46 -16.94
CA ARG A 12 0.58 12.80 -15.52
C ARG A 12 1.30 11.70 -14.76
N LYS A 13 2.14 12.12 -13.84
CA LYS A 13 2.82 11.20 -12.93
C LYS A 13 2.07 11.11 -11.63
N TYR A 14 1.94 9.89 -11.13
CA TYR A 14 1.33 9.62 -9.82
C TYR A 14 2.29 8.82 -8.98
N THR A 15 2.38 9.19 -7.70
CA THR A 15 3.19 8.46 -6.73
C THR A 15 2.28 7.60 -5.88
N LEU A 16 2.49 6.31 -5.92
CA LEU A 16 1.70 5.35 -5.15
C LEU A 16 2.50 4.89 -3.94
N GLY A 17 1.81 4.67 -2.83
CA GLY A 17 2.45 4.21 -1.62
C GLY A 17 1.43 3.93 -0.54
N PHE A 18 1.88 3.30 0.55
CA PHE A 18 1.05 3.03 1.70
C PHE A 18 1.70 3.60 2.94
N THR A 19 0.88 4.16 3.83
CA THR A 19 1.29 4.59 5.15
C THR A 19 0.57 3.74 6.18
N ARG A 20 0.99 3.84 7.44
CA ARG A 20 0.27 3.14 8.52
C ARG A 20 -1.20 3.53 8.54
N ASP A 21 -1.48 4.82 8.30
CA ASP A 21 -2.87 5.30 8.31
C ASP A 21 -3.69 4.72 7.18
N THR A 22 -3.13 4.68 5.96
CA THR A 22 -3.87 4.14 4.83
C THR A 22 -4.08 2.62 4.97
N VAL A 23 -3.09 1.91 5.49
CA VAL A 23 -3.24 0.48 5.77
C VAL A 23 -4.34 0.24 6.81
N ARG A 24 -4.36 1.04 7.89
CA ARG A 24 -5.41 0.94 8.91
C ARG A 24 -6.80 1.19 8.32
N GLN A 25 -6.91 2.18 7.45
CA GLN A 25 -8.19 2.46 6.79
C GLN A 25 -8.67 1.29 5.96
N MET A 26 -7.75 0.66 5.21
CA MET A 26 -8.09 -0.49 4.38
C MET A 26 -8.49 -1.69 5.24
N GLU A 27 -7.76 -1.95 6.32
CA GLU A 27 -8.12 -3.02 7.24
C GLU A 27 -9.49 -2.78 7.87
N SER A 28 -9.75 -1.54 8.28
CA SER A 28 -11.05 -1.18 8.87
C SER A 28 -12.19 -1.34 7.89
N ALA A 29 -11.91 -1.20 6.59
CA ALA A 29 -12.90 -1.41 5.54
C ALA A 29 -13.07 -2.89 5.17
N GLY A 30 -12.31 -3.78 5.80
CA GLY A 30 -12.44 -5.22 5.61
C GLY A 30 -11.39 -5.85 4.70
N PHE A 31 -10.41 -5.09 4.23
CA PHE A 31 -9.37 -5.66 3.38
C PHE A 31 -8.42 -6.52 4.21
N ASN A 32 -8.11 -7.71 3.70
CA ASN A 32 -7.18 -8.63 4.34
C ASN A 32 -6.17 -9.12 3.31
N VAL A 33 -4.91 -8.66 3.46
CA VAL A 33 -3.85 -8.98 2.52
C VAL A 33 -3.56 -10.49 2.46
N ASN A 34 -3.80 -11.21 3.56
CA ASN A 34 -3.58 -12.65 3.59
C ASN A 34 -4.52 -13.42 2.65
N ASN A 35 -5.66 -12.82 2.33
CA ASN A 35 -6.64 -13.42 1.42
C ASN A 35 -6.54 -12.85 0.00
N ALA A 36 -5.52 -12.02 -0.27
CA ALA A 36 -5.42 -11.34 -1.57
C ALA A 36 -5.33 -12.30 -2.75
N LEU A 37 -4.66 -13.44 -2.55
CA LEU A 37 -4.51 -14.42 -3.62
C LEU A 37 -5.77 -15.28 -3.81
N ASP A 38 -6.67 -15.29 -2.84
CA ASP A 38 -7.93 -16.01 -2.93
C ASP A 38 -8.99 -15.24 -3.75
N THR A 39 -8.91 -13.92 -3.71
CA THR A 39 -9.81 -13.04 -4.46
C THR A 39 -8.98 -12.00 -5.22
N PRO A 40 -8.20 -12.46 -6.23
CA PRO A 40 -7.20 -11.58 -6.85
C PRO A 40 -7.79 -10.37 -7.57
N LEU A 41 -8.92 -10.51 -8.24
CA LEU A 41 -9.50 -9.38 -8.97
C LEU A 41 -9.93 -8.27 -8.00
N THR A 42 -10.68 -8.62 -6.98
CA THR A 42 -11.11 -7.64 -5.99
C THR A 42 -9.91 -7.04 -5.25
N SER A 43 -8.93 -7.87 -4.94
CA SER A 43 -7.77 -7.45 -4.18
C SER A 43 -6.87 -6.48 -4.97
N ILE A 44 -6.65 -6.75 -6.26
CA ILE A 44 -5.83 -5.85 -7.07
C ILE A 44 -6.50 -4.47 -7.22
N GLU A 45 -7.81 -4.45 -7.40
CA GLU A 45 -8.54 -3.19 -7.48
C GLU A 45 -8.45 -2.41 -6.17
N THR A 46 -8.63 -3.09 -5.05
CA THR A 46 -8.56 -2.46 -3.72
C THR A 46 -7.16 -1.95 -3.42
N LEU A 47 -6.13 -2.77 -3.68
CA LEU A 47 -4.74 -2.39 -3.44
C LEU A 47 -4.32 -1.22 -4.32
N PHE A 48 -4.67 -1.27 -5.60
CA PHE A 48 -4.27 -0.22 -6.53
C PHE A 48 -4.93 1.11 -6.15
N THR A 49 -6.22 1.10 -5.88
CA THR A 49 -6.94 2.31 -5.46
C THR A 49 -6.40 2.82 -4.12
N GLY A 50 -6.20 1.91 -3.17
CA GLY A 50 -5.66 2.27 -1.86
C GLY A 50 -4.28 2.89 -1.92
N ALA A 51 -3.47 2.46 -2.88
CA ALA A 51 -2.12 2.99 -3.05
C ALA A 51 -2.10 4.47 -3.46
N PHE A 52 -3.20 5.00 -3.98
CA PHE A 52 -3.32 6.42 -4.32
C PHE A 52 -3.63 7.29 -3.10
N LEU A 53 -4.19 6.71 -2.03
CA LEU A 53 -4.76 7.51 -0.95
C LEU A 53 -3.74 8.39 -0.22
N ALA A 54 -2.53 7.90 -0.03
CA ALA A 54 -1.54 8.64 0.76
C ALA A 54 -1.06 9.92 0.08
N HIS A 55 -0.86 9.89 -1.23
CA HIS A 55 -0.24 11.01 -1.96
C HIS A 55 -1.12 11.59 -3.05
N GLU A 56 -2.11 10.85 -3.52
CA GLU A 56 -2.89 11.21 -4.69
C GLU A 56 -4.39 11.13 -4.43
N GLY A 57 -4.83 11.63 -3.28
CA GLY A 57 -6.24 11.57 -2.90
C GLY A 57 -7.18 12.22 -3.91
N ARG A 58 -6.73 13.29 -4.59
CA ARG A 58 -7.54 13.95 -5.61
C ARG A 58 -7.79 13.02 -6.81
N ALA A 59 -6.79 12.21 -7.16
CA ALA A 59 -6.94 11.25 -8.26
C ALA A 59 -8.01 10.22 -7.93
N VAL A 60 -8.13 9.82 -6.66
CA VAL A 60 -9.18 8.89 -6.24
C VAL A 60 -10.56 9.51 -6.45
N LYS A 61 -10.73 10.78 -6.07
CA LYS A 61 -11.99 11.51 -6.28
C LYS A 61 -12.36 11.60 -7.75
N ASN A 62 -11.37 11.71 -8.62
CA ASN A 62 -11.57 11.82 -10.07
C ASN A 62 -11.63 10.46 -10.76
N ARG A 63 -11.63 9.39 -9.98
CA ARG A 63 -11.72 8.01 -10.48
C ARG A 63 -10.58 7.61 -11.42
N ILE A 64 -9.41 8.19 -11.20
CA ILE A 64 -8.23 7.87 -12.01
C ILE A 64 -7.80 6.40 -11.85
N PRO A 65 -7.76 5.84 -10.61
CA PRO A 65 -7.41 4.41 -10.48
C PRO A 65 -8.30 3.50 -11.31
N GLU A 66 -9.60 3.77 -11.33
CA GLU A 66 -10.55 2.97 -12.09
C GLU A 66 -10.29 3.05 -13.59
N LYS A 67 -9.95 4.23 -14.10
CA LYS A 67 -9.62 4.42 -15.51
C LYS A 67 -8.37 3.64 -15.89
N ILE A 68 -7.35 3.66 -15.02
CA ILE A 68 -6.11 2.94 -15.28
C ILE A 68 -6.35 1.44 -15.28
N ILE A 69 -7.09 0.93 -14.30
CA ILE A 69 -7.42 -0.49 -14.22
C ILE A 69 -8.16 -0.95 -15.48
N LYS A 70 -9.08 -0.12 -15.95
CA LYS A 70 -9.84 -0.41 -17.15
C LYS A 70 -8.96 -0.56 -18.39
N ASN A 71 -7.86 0.20 -18.43
CA ASN A 71 -6.89 0.10 -19.53
C ASN A 71 -5.90 -1.05 -19.35
N GLY A 72 -5.85 -1.64 -18.15
CA GLY A 72 -4.98 -2.76 -17.88
C GLY A 72 -3.74 -2.39 -17.06
N LEU A 73 -3.33 -3.29 -16.19
CA LEU A 73 -2.15 -3.11 -15.35
C LEU A 73 -1.08 -4.12 -15.74
N PRO A 74 0.22 -3.76 -15.57
CA PRO A 74 1.28 -4.74 -15.74
C PRO A 74 1.09 -5.91 -14.76
N LYS A 75 1.40 -7.11 -15.23
CA LYS A 75 1.21 -8.32 -14.43
C LYS A 75 1.99 -8.28 -13.12
N GLU A 76 3.17 -7.68 -13.15
CA GLU A 76 4.04 -7.58 -11.98
C GLU A 76 3.52 -6.62 -10.92
N MET A 77 2.57 -5.79 -11.28
CA MET A 77 2.06 -4.75 -10.38
C MET A 77 1.46 -5.35 -9.11
N PHE A 78 0.75 -6.47 -9.23
CA PHE A 78 0.09 -7.09 -8.08
C PHE A 78 1.09 -7.43 -6.97
N GLY A 79 2.16 -8.13 -7.32
CA GLY A 79 3.19 -8.48 -6.35
C GLY A 79 3.86 -7.27 -5.73
N LYS A 80 4.11 -6.23 -6.53
CA LYS A 80 4.71 -5.00 -6.04
C LYS A 80 3.79 -4.24 -5.09
N LEU A 81 2.50 -4.24 -5.37
CA LEU A 81 1.52 -3.61 -4.48
C LEU A 81 1.45 -4.32 -3.14
N ILE A 82 1.47 -5.65 -3.14
CA ILE A 82 1.46 -6.43 -1.90
C ILE A 82 2.72 -6.15 -1.08
N GLU A 83 3.88 -6.14 -1.73
CA GLU A 83 5.14 -5.84 -1.07
C GLU A 83 5.12 -4.46 -0.43
N MET A 84 4.62 -3.47 -1.18
CA MET A 84 4.51 -2.10 -0.72
C MET A 84 3.51 -1.96 0.43
N TYR A 85 2.40 -2.70 0.37
CA TYR A 85 1.37 -2.71 1.41
C TYR A 85 1.92 -3.24 2.74
N ASN A 86 2.81 -4.23 2.69
CA ASN A 86 3.37 -4.84 3.89
C ASN A 86 4.49 -4.00 4.52
N GLU A 87 5.05 -3.05 3.80
CA GLU A 87 6.18 -2.27 4.28
C GLU A 87 5.90 -1.51 5.59
N PRO A 88 4.75 -0.82 5.77
CA PRO A 88 4.48 -0.15 7.04
C PRO A 88 4.46 -1.08 8.25
N LEU A 89 4.00 -2.33 8.07
CA LEU A 89 4.03 -3.30 9.15
C LEU A 89 5.46 -3.75 9.43
N GLU A 90 6.22 -4.06 8.38
CA GLU A 90 7.62 -4.45 8.53
C GLU A 90 8.44 -3.38 9.22
N ALA A 91 8.18 -2.11 8.90
CA ALA A 91 8.91 -0.98 9.50
C ALA A 91 8.71 -0.89 11.01
N ILE A 92 7.60 -1.40 11.54
CA ILE A 92 7.37 -1.41 12.98
C ILE A 92 8.39 -2.29 13.70
N PHE A 93 8.86 -3.34 13.03
CA PHE A 93 9.77 -4.31 13.61
C PHE A 93 11.25 -4.02 13.33
N GLU A 94 11.54 -2.93 12.61
CA GLU A 94 12.91 -2.54 12.35
C GLU A 94 13.47 -1.77 13.54
N GLN A 95 14.74 -2.01 13.88
CA GLN A 95 15.42 -1.29 14.94
C GLN A 95 15.93 0.05 14.41
N GLY A 96 15.73 1.10 15.21
CA GLY A 96 16.27 2.41 14.87
C GLY A 96 17.78 2.42 14.95
N ASP A 97 18.43 3.12 14.01
CA ASP A 97 19.89 3.20 13.95
C ASP A 97 20.48 4.05 15.04
N ASP A 98 19.73 5.02 15.57
CA ASP A 98 20.24 5.99 16.54
C ASP A 98 20.13 5.52 17.99
N GLY A 99 19.45 4.42 18.24
CA GLY A 99 19.25 3.90 19.58
C GLY A 99 18.32 4.71 20.47
N GLU A 100 17.80 5.83 19.98
CA GLU A 100 16.85 6.63 20.76
C GLU A 100 15.47 6.00 20.77
N GLY A 101 14.85 5.99 21.93
CA GLY A 101 13.51 5.45 22.07
C GLY A 101 13.43 3.94 21.95
N ASN A 102 14.57 3.26 22.10
CA ASN A 102 14.55 1.80 22.13
C ASN A 102 13.68 1.30 23.27
N LEU A 103 12.81 0.37 22.94
CA LEU A 103 11.94 -0.25 23.92
C LEU A 103 12.70 -1.31 24.70
N GLU A 104 12.63 -1.24 26.02
CA GLU A 104 13.12 -2.32 26.87
C GLU A 104 11.93 -3.17 27.28
N TRP A 105 12.05 -4.46 27.13
CA TRP A 105 10.96 -5.36 27.48
C TRP A 105 11.49 -6.74 27.77
N GLU A 106 10.68 -7.51 28.47
CA GLU A 106 11.04 -8.87 28.86
C GLU A 106 9.77 -9.71 28.92
N ALA A 107 9.81 -10.88 28.32
CA ALA A 107 8.70 -11.83 28.35
C ALA A 107 9.02 -12.95 29.34
N GLN A 108 8.04 -13.27 30.19
CA GLN A 108 8.15 -14.36 31.15
C GLN A 108 6.98 -15.31 30.91
N PHE A 109 7.19 -16.27 30.05
CA PHE A 109 6.17 -17.26 29.71
C PHE A 109 6.23 -18.49 30.60
#